data_c11a5d733e95791af478caf23b4717fd
#
_entry.id   c11a5d733e95791af478caf23b4717fd
#
_cell.length_a   1.000
_cell.length_b   1.000
_cell.length_c   1.000
_cell.angle_alpha   90.00
_cell.angle_beta   90.00
_cell.angle_gamma   90.00
#
_symmetry.space_group_name_H-M   'P 1'
#
loop_
_entity.id
_entity.type
_entity.pdbx_description
1 polymer ?
#
loop_
_entity_poly.entity_id
_entity_poly.type
_entity_poly.pdbx_seq_one_letter_code
_entity_poly.pdbx_strand_id
1 'polypeptide(L)'
;MLNTLLRPASLLYGAVVARRNTRFDTGLGVVKTGLPVVSIGNLTVGGTGKTPCVQWAARALIAAGHRPAIALRGYGSRPGQPSDEALEHRGALKGVPVLASPDRVASIETIRSEHPTCDVVILDDGFQHRRVAREVDVLLVDGRRVLDSERLLPSGRLREPLVSMARATDVVVTHSEHVADRDAMNAAIISLHGRPPVAWCTHKWEALHVHSAQGVTRVPLEHLRGLKLVTRFGIAHPKGPRDQAMAAGAVVVADIPAADHAPFGQAEVQAIESAARDADAVLVTGKDWVKLARVVDLNKFGVDIIVPDLSLVFTEGEDRLLERMLHAVSLEQT
;
A
#
# COMPACT_ATOMS: atom_id res chain seq x y z
N MET A 1 -12.09 2.69 -27.68
CA MET A 1 -12.75 1.57 -28.35
C MET A 1 -12.59 0.23 -27.58
N LEU A 2 -11.40 -0.18 -27.14
CA LEU A 2 -11.19 -1.49 -26.45
C LEU A 2 -12.06 -1.64 -25.19
N ASN A 3 -12.17 -0.60 -24.36
CA ASN A 3 -12.97 -0.64 -23.11
C ASN A 3 -14.47 -0.84 -23.34
N THR A 4 -15.00 -0.49 -24.50
CA THR A 4 -16.42 -0.67 -24.83
C THR A 4 -16.72 -2.13 -25.21
N LEU A 5 -15.78 -2.80 -25.86
CA LEU A 5 -15.88 -4.23 -26.21
C LEU A 5 -15.81 -5.14 -24.98
N LEU A 6 -15.19 -4.70 -23.88
CA LEU A 6 -15.07 -5.45 -22.63
C LEU A 6 -16.27 -5.29 -21.69
N ARG A 7 -17.25 -4.44 -21.99
CA ARG A 7 -18.44 -4.23 -21.15
C ARG A 7 -19.23 -5.50 -20.83
N PRO A 8 -19.52 -6.40 -21.79
CA PRO A 8 -20.25 -7.65 -21.46
C PRO A 8 -19.48 -8.52 -20.45
N ALA A 9 -18.13 -8.60 -20.59
CA ALA A 9 -17.30 -9.32 -19.65
C ALA A 9 -17.32 -8.69 -18.26
N SER A 10 -17.41 -7.37 -18.15
CA SER A 10 -17.54 -6.66 -16.87
C SER A 10 -18.90 -6.91 -16.20
N LEU A 11 -19.97 -7.04 -16.96
CA LEU A 11 -21.28 -7.41 -16.41
C LEU A 11 -21.26 -8.82 -15.83
N LEU A 12 -20.68 -9.79 -16.55
CA LEU A 12 -20.51 -11.15 -16.06
C LEU A 12 -19.64 -11.19 -14.80
N TYR A 13 -18.50 -10.49 -14.83
CA TYR A 13 -17.62 -10.33 -13.66
C TYR A 13 -18.39 -9.76 -12.46
N GLY A 14 -19.17 -8.70 -12.70
CA GLY A 14 -20.02 -8.08 -11.66
C GLY A 14 -21.02 -9.04 -11.05
N ALA A 15 -21.69 -9.87 -11.87
CA ALA A 15 -22.63 -10.87 -11.40
C ALA A 15 -21.95 -11.95 -10.51
N VAL A 16 -20.77 -12.41 -10.90
CA VAL A 16 -19.96 -13.36 -10.09
C VAL A 16 -19.57 -12.74 -8.76
N VAL A 17 -19.09 -11.49 -8.79
CA VAL A 17 -18.71 -10.76 -7.57
C VAL A 17 -19.92 -10.52 -6.67
N ALA A 18 -21.06 -10.12 -7.22
CA ALA A 18 -22.29 -9.91 -6.47
C ALA A 18 -22.73 -11.21 -5.76
N ARG A 19 -22.79 -12.33 -6.49
CA ARG A 19 -23.13 -13.65 -5.92
C ARG A 19 -22.19 -14.04 -4.78
N ARG A 20 -20.88 -13.84 -4.96
CA ARG A 20 -19.88 -14.09 -3.91
C ARG A 20 -20.15 -13.22 -2.68
N ASN A 21 -20.43 -11.94 -2.89
CA ASN A 21 -20.67 -10.99 -1.80
C ASN A 21 -21.93 -11.34 -1.02
N THR A 22 -23.05 -11.64 -1.69
CA THR A 22 -24.30 -12.07 -1.03
C THR A 22 -24.06 -13.26 -0.09
N ARG A 23 -23.22 -14.23 -0.48
CA ARG A 23 -22.88 -15.35 0.41
C ARG A 23 -22.24 -14.90 1.71
N PHE A 24 -21.29 -13.93 1.64
CA PHE A 24 -20.64 -13.40 2.84
C PHE A 24 -21.53 -12.43 3.62
N ASP A 25 -22.48 -11.75 2.96
CA ASP A 25 -23.46 -10.87 3.63
C ASP A 25 -24.37 -11.68 4.59
N THR A 26 -24.62 -12.97 4.29
CA THR A 26 -25.32 -13.89 5.18
C THR A 26 -24.43 -14.51 6.26
N GLY A 27 -23.17 -14.12 6.36
CA GLY A 27 -22.19 -14.69 7.32
C GLY A 27 -21.62 -16.06 6.91
N LEU A 28 -22.06 -16.62 5.77
CA LEU A 28 -21.66 -17.96 5.36
C LEU A 28 -20.21 -18.01 4.91
N GLY A 29 -19.38 -18.74 5.64
CA GLY A 29 -17.95 -18.91 5.37
C GLY A 29 -17.05 -17.81 5.98
N VAL A 30 -17.61 -16.96 6.85
CA VAL A 30 -16.84 -16.01 7.66
C VAL A 30 -16.30 -16.75 8.88
N VAL A 31 -15.01 -16.56 9.18
CA VAL A 31 -14.28 -17.21 10.26
C VAL A 31 -13.80 -16.15 11.24
N LYS A 32 -14.12 -16.32 12.53
CA LYS A 32 -13.50 -15.55 13.62
C LYS A 32 -12.19 -16.23 14.01
N THR A 33 -11.12 -15.47 14.10
CA THR A 33 -9.75 -15.99 14.24
C THR A 33 -9.19 -15.87 15.66
N GLY A 34 -9.96 -15.31 16.60
CA GLY A 34 -9.57 -15.19 18.01
C GLY A 34 -8.46 -14.15 18.26
N LEU A 35 -8.23 -13.26 17.29
CA LEU A 35 -7.49 -12.01 17.42
C LEU A 35 -8.30 -10.90 16.73
N PRO A 36 -8.33 -9.70 17.29
CA PRO A 36 -8.90 -8.53 16.61
C PRO A 36 -8.25 -8.30 15.25
N VAL A 37 -9.07 -7.98 14.26
CA VAL A 37 -8.59 -7.79 12.88
C VAL A 37 -8.93 -6.39 12.38
N VAL A 38 -7.91 -5.65 11.99
CA VAL A 38 -8.01 -4.39 11.25
C VAL A 38 -7.71 -4.67 9.78
N SER A 39 -8.67 -4.52 8.90
CA SER A 39 -8.49 -4.70 7.46
C SER A 39 -8.28 -3.35 6.78
N ILE A 40 -7.26 -3.24 5.95
CA ILE A 40 -7.00 -2.07 5.11
C ILE A 40 -7.01 -2.53 3.66
N GLY A 41 -7.87 -1.93 2.86
CA GLY A 41 -8.03 -2.33 1.47
C GLY A 41 -8.62 -1.24 0.59
N ASN A 42 -8.91 -1.57 -0.66
CA ASN A 42 -9.52 -0.65 -1.61
C ASN A 42 -10.39 -1.40 -2.63
N LEU A 43 -11.21 -0.67 -3.39
CA LEU A 43 -12.06 -1.25 -4.44
C LEU A 43 -11.36 -1.39 -5.79
N THR A 44 -10.28 -0.66 -6.05
CA THR A 44 -9.64 -0.59 -7.37
C THR A 44 -8.35 -1.43 -7.45
N VAL A 45 -7.95 -1.80 -8.65
CA VAL A 45 -6.57 -2.26 -8.89
C VAL A 45 -5.63 -1.06 -8.98
N GLY A 46 -4.38 -1.22 -8.49
CA GLY A 46 -3.31 -0.22 -8.53
C GLY A 46 -3.03 0.45 -7.19
N GLY A 47 -2.11 1.42 -7.21
CA GLY A 47 -1.56 2.06 -6.02
C GLY A 47 -2.49 3.11 -5.42
N THR A 48 -3.24 2.74 -4.41
CA THR A 48 -4.10 3.63 -3.60
C THR A 48 -3.46 4.02 -2.26
N GLY A 49 -2.20 3.68 -2.04
CA GLY A 49 -1.51 3.98 -0.78
C GLY A 49 -1.78 2.96 0.34
N LYS A 50 -2.14 1.71 0.03
CA LYS A 50 -2.38 0.67 1.06
C LYS A 50 -1.15 0.42 1.94
N THR A 51 0.00 0.14 1.34
CA THR A 51 1.22 -0.17 2.09
C THR A 51 1.61 0.91 3.10
N PRO A 52 1.67 2.22 2.74
CA PRO A 52 1.89 3.27 3.74
C PRO A 52 0.81 3.34 4.82
N CYS A 53 -0.46 3.08 4.48
CA CYS A 53 -1.54 3.09 5.46
C CYS A 53 -1.43 1.92 6.45
N VAL A 54 -1.09 0.72 5.98
CA VAL A 54 -0.82 -0.47 6.83
C VAL A 54 0.37 -0.20 7.75
N GLN A 55 1.44 0.39 7.22
CA GLN A 55 2.63 0.73 8.02
C GLN A 55 2.32 1.80 9.07
N TRP A 56 1.54 2.82 8.72
CA TRP A 56 1.06 3.81 9.67
C TRP A 56 0.22 3.15 10.78
N ALA A 57 -0.76 2.33 10.42
CA ALA A 57 -1.61 1.64 11.39
C ALA A 57 -0.79 0.76 12.35
N ALA A 58 0.19 0.03 11.83
CA ALA A 58 1.09 -0.78 12.67
C ALA A 58 1.90 0.10 13.64
N ARG A 59 2.50 1.21 13.18
CA ARG A 59 3.24 2.14 14.03
C ARG A 59 2.36 2.78 15.09
N ALA A 60 1.14 3.20 14.72
CA ALA A 60 0.18 3.82 15.64
C ALA A 60 -0.27 2.84 16.74
N LEU A 61 -0.55 1.59 16.38
CA LEU A 61 -0.89 0.54 17.35
C LEU A 61 0.30 0.21 18.27
N ILE A 62 1.52 0.17 17.75
CA ILE A 62 2.74 -0.03 18.56
C ILE A 62 2.93 1.13 19.54
N ALA A 63 2.75 2.37 19.09
CA ALA A 63 2.84 3.55 19.95
C ALA A 63 1.79 3.55 21.07
N ALA A 64 0.62 2.94 20.82
CA ALA A 64 -0.43 2.73 21.81
C ALA A 64 -0.20 1.50 22.72
N GLY A 65 0.92 0.77 22.58
CA GLY A 65 1.29 -0.36 23.44
C GLY A 65 0.84 -1.72 22.92
N HIS A 66 0.27 -1.82 21.73
CA HIS A 66 -0.14 -3.06 21.10
C HIS A 66 0.99 -3.75 20.32
N ARG A 67 0.80 -5.01 20.00
CA ARG A 67 1.76 -5.84 19.26
C ARG A 67 1.10 -6.39 17.97
N PRO A 68 1.03 -5.56 16.92
CA PRO A 68 0.40 -5.96 15.67
C PRO A 68 1.24 -7.00 14.90
N ALA A 69 0.54 -7.82 14.12
CA ALA A 69 1.12 -8.59 13.03
C ALA A 69 0.44 -8.23 11.71
N ILE A 70 1.11 -8.44 10.58
CA ILE A 70 0.57 -8.17 9.25
C ILE A 70 0.33 -9.47 8.51
N ALA A 71 -0.87 -9.64 7.96
CA ALA A 71 -1.19 -10.73 7.06
C ALA A 71 -1.58 -10.19 5.67
N LEU A 72 -0.88 -10.64 4.62
CA LEU A 72 -1.06 -10.21 3.25
C LEU A 72 -1.14 -11.39 2.26
N ARG A 73 -1.51 -11.12 1.00
CA ARG A 73 -1.69 -12.17 0.00
C ARG A 73 -0.39 -12.81 -0.47
N GLY A 74 0.69 -12.05 -0.52
CA GLY A 74 1.92 -12.49 -1.12
C GLY A 74 1.81 -12.65 -2.63
N TYR A 75 1.19 -11.69 -3.30
CA TYR A 75 1.04 -11.72 -4.75
C TYR A 75 2.42 -11.78 -5.43
N GLY A 76 2.56 -12.65 -6.46
CA GLY A 76 3.80 -12.78 -7.22
C GLY A 76 4.95 -13.49 -6.47
N SER A 77 4.72 -14.01 -5.26
CA SER A 77 5.74 -14.82 -4.57
C SER A 77 5.99 -16.13 -5.28
N ARG A 78 7.26 -16.52 -5.38
CA ARG A 78 7.66 -17.88 -5.79
C ARG A 78 7.64 -18.80 -4.57
N PRO A 79 7.41 -20.12 -4.74
CA PRO A 79 7.51 -21.07 -3.63
C PRO A 79 8.83 -20.88 -2.86
N GLY A 80 8.73 -20.69 -1.54
CA GLY A 80 9.90 -20.49 -0.66
C GLY A 80 10.52 -19.09 -0.68
N GLN A 81 9.96 -18.13 -1.44
CA GLN A 81 10.44 -16.74 -1.43
C GLN A 81 9.35 -15.79 -0.91
N PRO A 82 9.70 -14.83 -0.03
CA PRO A 82 8.77 -13.80 0.41
C PRO A 82 8.38 -12.90 -0.76
N SER A 83 7.13 -12.42 -0.78
CA SER A 83 6.67 -11.43 -1.76
C SER A 83 7.36 -10.08 -1.54
N ASP A 84 7.42 -9.25 -2.59
CA ASP A 84 8.00 -7.90 -2.51
C ASP A 84 7.27 -7.06 -1.45
N GLU A 85 5.94 -7.16 -1.36
CA GLU A 85 5.12 -6.48 -0.35
C GLU A 85 5.50 -6.91 1.08
N ALA A 86 5.71 -8.22 1.30
CA ALA A 86 6.13 -8.72 2.61
C ALA A 86 7.52 -8.20 3.02
N LEU A 87 8.44 -8.11 2.07
CA LEU A 87 9.78 -7.56 2.32
C LEU A 87 9.75 -6.05 2.57
N GLU A 88 8.90 -5.32 1.87
CA GLU A 88 8.69 -3.89 2.09
C GLU A 88 8.20 -3.63 3.52
N HIS A 89 7.20 -4.38 3.99
CA HIS A 89 6.74 -4.28 5.38
C HIS A 89 7.82 -4.66 6.39
N ARG A 90 8.54 -5.77 6.18
CA ARG A 90 9.63 -6.20 7.07
C ARG A 90 10.77 -5.19 7.14
N GLY A 91 11.06 -4.52 6.04
CA GLY A 91 12.05 -3.44 5.99
C GLY A 91 11.64 -2.20 6.79
N ALA A 92 10.37 -1.81 6.66
CA ALA A 92 9.81 -0.61 7.30
C ALA A 92 9.42 -0.81 8.78
N LEU A 93 9.10 -2.06 9.20
CA LEU A 93 8.53 -2.39 10.49
C LEU A 93 9.32 -3.54 11.14
N LYS A 94 10.52 -3.20 11.64
CA LYS A 94 11.39 -4.20 12.31
C LYS A 94 10.71 -4.77 13.56
N GLY A 95 10.70 -6.10 13.66
CA GLY A 95 10.11 -6.81 14.80
C GLY A 95 8.61 -7.08 14.67
N VAL A 96 7.92 -6.57 13.65
CA VAL A 96 6.53 -6.90 13.37
C VAL A 96 6.46 -8.18 12.52
N PRO A 97 5.74 -9.23 12.98
CA PRO A 97 5.54 -10.43 12.17
C PRO A 97 4.76 -10.12 10.90
N VAL A 98 5.26 -10.60 9.75
CA VAL A 98 4.65 -10.40 8.44
C VAL A 98 4.51 -11.75 7.74
N LEU A 99 3.27 -12.20 7.56
CA LEU A 99 2.94 -13.46 6.93
C LEU A 99 2.24 -13.22 5.58
N ALA A 100 2.80 -13.86 4.55
CA ALA A 100 2.28 -13.78 3.18
C ALA A 100 1.71 -15.16 2.77
N SER A 101 0.38 -15.24 2.62
CA SER A 101 -0.31 -16.44 2.15
C SER A 101 -1.65 -16.08 1.50
N PRO A 102 -2.10 -16.79 0.48
CA PRO A 102 -3.46 -16.67 -0.05
C PRO A 102 -4.56 -16.96 0.98
N ASP A 103 -4.32 -17.87 1.94
CA ASP A 103 -5.24 -18.17 3.04
C ASP A 103 -4.89 -17.34 4.28
N ARG A 104 -5.62 -16.22 4.47
CA ARG A 104 -5.42 -15.31 5.62
C ARG A 104 -5.89 -15.92 6.94
N VAL A 105 -6.88 -16.83 6.90
CA VAL A 105 -7.31 -17.53 8.11
C VAL A 105 -6.16 -18.36 8.64
N ALA A 106 -5.55 -19.18 7.79
CA ALA A 106 -4.36 -19.95 8.15
C ALA A 106 -3.18 -19.05 8.58
N SER A 107 -2.98 -17.89 7.92
CA SER A 107 -1.94 -16.93 8.33
C SER A 107 -2.18 -16.41 9.75
N ILE A 108 -3.41 -16.09 10.13
CA ILE A 108 -3.72 -15.58 11.47
C ILE A 108 -3.57 -16.69 12.52
N GLU A 109 -3.95 -17.91 12.19
CA GLU A 109 -3.72 -19.06 13.07
C GLU A 109 -2.22 -19.31 13.31
N THR A 110 -1.40 -19.20 12.27
CA THR A 110 0.07 -19.26 12.38
C THR A 110 0.62 -18.11 13.24
N ILE A 111 0.13 -16.86 13.02
CA ILE A 111 0.52 -15.73 13.88
C ILE A 111 0.20 -16.02 15.34
N ARG A 112 -1.00 -16.51 15.63
CA ARG A 112 -1.42 -16.80 16.99
C ARG A 112 -0.58 -17.89 17.66
N SER A 113 -0.14 -18.90 16.91
CA SER A 113 0.66 -20.01 17.44
C SER A 113 2.15 -19.68 17.55
N GLU A 114 2.74 -19.01 16.56
CA GLU A 114 4.18 -18.74 16.50
C GLU A 114 4.57 -17.39 17.12
N HIS A 115 3.60 -16.46 17.22
CA HIS A 115 3.79 -15.13 17.80
C HIS A 115 2.73 -14.83 18.87
N PRO A 116 2.69 -15.59 19.97
CA PRO A 116 1.61 -15.51 20.98
C PRO A 116 1.54 -14.17 21.71
N THR A 117 2.53 -13.31 21.55
CA THR A 117 2.51 -11.94 22.08
C THR A 117 1.78 -10.96 21.19
N CYS A 118 1.45 -11.31 19.96
CA CYS A 118 0.65 -10.45 19.08
C CYS A 118 -0.80 -10.42 19.59
N ASP A 119 -1.36 -9.22 19.62
CA ASP A 119 -2.71 -8.94 20.15
C ASP A 119 -3.67 -8.36 19.11
N VAL A 120 -3.18 -8.07 17.90
CA VAL A 120 -3.98 -7.57 16.77
C VAL A 120 -3.37 -7.97 15.43
N VAL A 121 -4.20 -8.22 14.42
CA VAL A 121 -3.75 -8.49 13.05
C VAL A 121 -4.23 -7.40 12.09
N ILE A 122 -3.32 -6.89 11.27
CA ILE A 122 -3.64 -5.98 10.17
C ILE A 122 -3.63 -6.79 8.88
N LEU A 123 -4.75 -6.76 8.14
CA LEU A 123 -4.85 -7.34 6.81
C LEU A 123 -4.48 -6.29 5.76
N ASP A 124 -3.38 -6.52 5.04
CA ASP A 124 -3.07 -5.74 3.85
C ASP A 124 -3.83 -6.29 2.63
N ASP A 125 -4.47 -5.38 1.90
CA ASP A 125 -5.37 -5.66 0.79
C ASP A 125 -6.53 -6.60 1.20
N GLY A 126 -7.09 -6.33 2.41
CA GLY A 126 -8.06 -7.21 3.06
C GLY A 126 -9.49 -7.06 2.59
N PHE A 127 -9.89 -5.95 1.95
CA PHE A 127 -11.30 -5.62 1.68
C PHE A 127 -12.07 -6.69 0.92
N GLN A 128 -11.46 -7.36 -0.08
CA GLN A 128 -12.05 -8.47 -0.82
C GLN A 128 -11.94 -9.81 -0.09
N HIS A 129 -11.12 -9.92 0.96
CA HIS A 129 -10.88 -11.18 1.65
C HIS A 129 -11.89 -11.39 2.79
N ARG A 130 -13.16 -11.59 2.43
CA ARG A 130 -14.31 -11.62 3.33
C ARG A 130 -14.43 -12.86 4.23
N ARG A 131 -13.54 -13.88 4.06
CA ARG A 131 -13.51 -15.06 4.95
C ARG A 131 -13.08 -14.75 6.37
N VAL A 132 -12.25 -13.72 6.58
CA VAL A 132 -11.80 -13.31 7.91
C VAL A 132 -12.81 -12.32 8.48
N ALA A 133 -13.38 -12.61 9.65
CA ALA A 133 -14.12 -11.63 10.44
C ALA A 133 -13.19 -10.47 10.81
N ARG A 134 -13.71 -9.26 10.88
CA ARG A 134 -12.92 -8.06 11.18
C ARG A 134 -13.77 -7.05 11.93
N GLU A 135 -13.18 -6.39 12.87
CA GLU A 135 -13.80 -5.36 13.70
C GLU A 135 -13.73 -4.01 13.00
N VAL A 136 -12.62 -3.75 12.29
CA VAL A 136 -12.42 -2.53 11.49
C VAL A 136 -12.08 -2.91 10.05
N ASP A 137 -12.83 -2.39 9.08
CA ASP A 137 -12.59 -2.55 7.65
C ASP A 137 -12.42 -1.18 7.01
N VAL A 138 -11.17 -0.71 6.89
CA VAL A 138 -10.81 0.59 6.35
C VAL A 138 -10.73 0.49 4.83
N LEU A 139 -11.58 1.24 4.16
CA LEU A 139 -11.56 1.37 2.70
C LEU A 139 -10.83 2.63 2.27
N LEU A 140 -9.77 2.46 1.49
CA LEU A 140 -9.02 3.58 0.91
C LEU A 140 -9.64 4.01 -0.42
N VAL A 141 -9.89 5.31 -0.54
CA VAL A 141 -10.37 5.99 -1.76
C VAL A 141 -9.26 6.91 -2.25
N ASP A 142 -8.87 6.75 -3.51
CA ASP A 142 -7.81 7.55 -4.14
C ASP A 142 -8.37 8.91 -4.59
N GLY A 143 -7.95 9.99 -3.93
CA GLY A 143 -8.39 11.36 -4.21
C GLY A 143 -8.04 11.89 -5.62
N ARG A 144 -7.14 11.21 -6.35
CA ARG A 144 -6.84 11.54 -7.75
C ARG A 144 -7.94 11.08 -8.72
N ARG A 145 -9.02 10.45 -8.24
CA ARG A 145 -10.02 9.78 -9.06
C ARG A 145 -11.42 10.30 -8.82
N VAL A 146 -12.18 10.39 -9.89
CA VAL A 146 -13.61 10.65 -9.86
C VAL A 146 -14.33 9.31 -9.70
N LEU A 147 -14.99 9.08 -8.56
CA LEU A 147 -15.63 7.80 -8.22
C LEU A 147 -16.65 7.35 -9.29
N ASP A 148 -17.51 8.24 -9.75
CA ASP A 148 -18.57 7.92 -10.71
C ASP A 148 -18.04 7.51 -12.11
N SER A 149 -16.78 7.79 -12.41
CA SER A 149 -16.15 7.40 -13.67
C SER A 149 -15.57 5.97 -13.65
N GLU A 150 -15.44 5.37 -12.48
CA GLU A 150 -14.82 4.06 -12.31
C GLU A 150 -15.75 2.92 -12.75
N ARG A 151 -15.19 1.90 -13.38
CA ARG A 151 -15.90 0.73 -13.91
C ARG A 151 -15.29 -0.57 -13.41
N LEU A 152 -16.10 -1.63 -13.44
CA LEU A 152 -15.65 -2.97 -13.07
C LEU A 152 -14.63 -3.51 -14.07
N LEU A 153 -13.74 -4.37 -13.58
CA LEU A 153 -12.87 -5.20 -14.40
C LEU A 153 -13.71 -6.05 -15.37
N PRO A 154 -13.22 -6.35 -16.58
CA PRO A 154 -11.95 -5.89 -17.15
C PRO A 154 -12.05 -4.55 -17.91
N SER A 155 -13.23 -3.91 -18.02
CA SER A 155 -13.40 -2.64 -18.75
C SER A 155 -12.94 -1.41 -17.95
N GLY A 156 -12.70 -1.54 -16.66
CA GLY A 156 -12.25 -0.51 -15.75
C GLY A 156 -11.31 -1.10 -14.70
N ARG A 157 -11.27 -0.48 -13.52
CA ARG A 157 -10.31 -0.80 -12.45
C ARG A 157 -10.98 -1.34 -11.17
N LEU A 158 -12.31 -1.29 -11.06
CA LEU A 158 -13.00 -1.76 -9.88
C LEU A 158 -12.96 -3.30 -9.78
N ARG A 159 -12.52 -3.79 -8.64
CA ARG A 159 -12.58 -5.20 -8.23
C ARG A 159 -13.98 -5.59 -7.73
N GLU A 160 -14.74 -4.59 -7.29
CA GLU A 160 -16.12 -4.72 -6.80
C GLU A 160 -16.90 -3.45 -7.14
N PRO A 161 -18.25 -3.51 -7.24
CA PRO A 161 -19.06 -2.32 -7.46
C PRO A 161 -18.88 -1.29 -6.34
N LEU A 162 -19.02 0.01 -6.66
CA LEU A 162 -18.88 1.09 -5.68
C LEU A 162 -19.82 0.94 -4.48
N VAL A 163 -21.02 0.38 -4.67
CA VAL A 163 -21.96 0.08 -3.57
C VAL A 163 -21.38 -0.83 -2.49
N SER A 164 -20.31 -1.58 -2.80
CA SER A 164 -19.58 -2.38 -1.81
C SER A 164 -18.90 -1.52 -0.74
N MET A 165 -18.76 -0.20 -0.97
CA MET A 165 -18.27 0.75 0.03
C MET A 165 -19.12 0.75 1.30
N ALA A 166 -20.44 0.49 1.18
CA ALA A 166 -21.36 0.47 2.31
C ALA A 166 -20.98 -0.52 3.41
N ARG A 167 -20.20 -1.57 3.10
CA ARG A 167 -19.78 -2.56 4.11
C ARG A 167 -18.52 -2.16 4.88
N ALA A 168 -17.76 -1.17 4.42
CA ALA A 168 -16.62 -0.65 5.16
C ALA A 168 -17.09 -0.09 6.52
N THR A 169 -16.28 -0.26 7.55
CA THR A 169 -16.53 0.45 8.81
C THR A 169 -16.13 1.91 8.69
N ASP A 170 -15.05 2.17 7.95
CA ASP A 170 -14.48 3.50 7.80
C ASP A 170 -13.91 3.71 6.40
N VAL A 171 -14.00 4.94 5.89
CA VAL A 171 -13.43 5.34 4.60
C VAL A 171 -12.36 6.38 4.85
N VAL A 172 -11.20 6.20 4.22
CA VAL A 172 -10.08 7.17 4.24
C VAL A 172 -9.80 7.62 2.81
N VAL A 173 -9.73 8.93 2.59
CA VAL A 173 -9.33 9.51 1.30
C VAL A 173 -7.82 9.72 1.30
N THR A 174 -7.12 8.99 0.43
CA THR A 174 -5.67 9.13 0.21
C THR A 174 -5.40 10.09 -0.95
N HIS A 175 -4.18 10.63 -1.04
CA HIS A 175 -3.81 11.64 -2.05
C HIS A 175 -4.77 12.83 -2.04
N SER A 176 -5.15 13.29 -0.85
CA SER A 176 -6.17 14.32 -0.63
C SER A 176 -5.81 15.67 -1.25
N GLU A 177 -4.52 15.93 -1.49
CA GLU A 177 -4.00 17.11 -2.18
C GLU A 177 -4.40 17.21 -3.65
N HIS A 178 -4.86 16.10 -4.24
CA HIS A 178 -5.32 16.04 -5.64
C HIS A 178 -6.83 16.09 -5.78
N VAL A 179 -7.58 16.17 -4.69
CA VAL A 179 -9.05 16.28 -4.74
C VAL A 179 -9.43 17.68 -5.19
N ALA A 180 -9.99 17.78 -6.41
CA ALA A 180 -10.36 19.05 -7.01
C ALA A 180 -11.57 19.70 -6.32
N ASP A 181 -12.54 18.88 -5.89
CA ASP A 181 -13.74 19.31 -5.17
C ASP A 181 -13.96 18.37 -3.98
N ARG A 182 -13.66 18.86 -2.80
CA ARG A 182 -13.76 18.11 -1.54
C ARG A 182 -15.22 17.83 -1.16
N ASP A 183 -16.10 18.77 -1.38
CA ASP A 183 -17.51 18.64 -1.02
C ASP A 183 -18.19 17.61 -1.94
N ALA A 184 -17.89 17.63 -3.24
CA ALA A 184 -18.38 16.62 -4.18
C ALA A 184 -17.86 15.21 -3.83
N MET A 185 -16.59 15.06 -3.48
CA MET A 185 -16.02 13.79 -3.04
C MET A 185 -16.70 13.30 -1.76
N ASN A 186 -16.90 14.19 -0.80
CA ASN A 186 -17.56 13.90 0.46
C ASN A 186 -19.01 13.43 0.24
N ALA A 187 -19.77 14.16 -0.58
CA ALA A 187 -21.15 13.81 -0.95
C ALA A 187 -21.24 12.44 -1.65
N ALA A 188 -20.31 12.15 -2.57
CA ALA A 188 -20.25 10.87 -3.27
C ALA A 188 -19.97 9.71 -2.27
N ILE A 189 -19.03 9.90 -1.34
CA ILE A 189 -18.73 8.90 -0.30
C ILE A 189 -19.94 8.72 0.62
N ILE A 190 -20.58 9.78 1.08
CA ILE A 190 -21.79 9.69 1.92
C ILE A 190 -22.90 8.92 1.19
N SER A 191 -23.11 9.18 -0.10
CA SER A 191 -24.12 8.46 -0.90
C SER A 191 -23.85 6.96 -1.01
N LEU A 192 -22.60 6.53 -1.03
CA LEU A 192 -22.19 5.13 -1.19
C LEU A 192 -21.97 4.39 0.14
N HIS A 193 -21.44 5.09 1.14
CA HIS A 193 -21.04 4.53 2.43
C HIS A 193 -22.08 4.80 3.53
N GLY A 194 -22.88 5.85 3.38
CA GLY A 194 -23.84 6.31 4.39
C GLY A 194 -23.24 7.26 5.45
N ARG A 195 -21.90 7.47 5.45
CA ARG A 195 -21.17 8.35 6.37
C ARG A 195 -20.04 9.05 5.65
N PRO A 196 -19.61 10.23 6.13
CA PRO A 196 -18.41 10.90 5.57
C PRO A 196 -17.14 10.06 5.80
N PRO A 197 -16.06 10.32 5.04
CA PRO A 197 -14.77 9.71 5.33
C PRO A 197 -14.30 10.09 6.74
N VAL A 198 -13.72 9.11 7.44
CA VAL A 198 -13.20 9.29 8.80
C VAL A 198 -11.96 10.15 8.79
N ALA A 199 -11.14 10.04 7.75
CA ALA A 199 -9.86 10.74 7.62
C ALA A 199 -9.50 11.06 6.17
N TRP A 200 -8.64 12.08 6.03
CA TRP A 200 -8.04 12.54 4.77
C TRP A 200 -6.54 12.57 4.94
N CYS A 201 -5.79 12.01 4.01
CA CYS A 201 -4.33 11.96 4.09
C CYS A 201 -3.66 12.11 2.73
N THR A 202 -2.39 12.48 2.79
CA THR A 202 -1.48 12.59 1.66
C THR A 202 -0.23 11.75 1.89
N HIS A 203 0.54 11.50 0.86
CA HIS A 203 1.79 10.77 0.92
C HIS A 203 2.95 11.74 0.79
N LYS A 204 3.82 11.79 1.81
CA LYS A 204 5.02 12.62 1.81
C LYS A 204 6.26 11.81 2.14
N TRP A 205 7.39 12.24 1.64
CA TRP A 205 8.67 11.74 2.11
C TRP A 205 9.02 12.44 3.43
N GLU A 206 9.41 11.67 4.43
CA GLU A 206 9.88 12.21 5.72
C GLU A 206 11.40 12.31 5.77
N ALA A 207 12.07 11.32 5.18
CA ALA A 207 13.50 11.20 5.15
C ALA A 207 13.94 10.36 3.95
N LEU A 208 15.23 10.18 3.81
CA LEU A 208 15.84 9.34 2.80
C LEU A 208 16.75 8.31 3.45
N HIS A 209 16.73 7.09 2.94
CA HIS A 209 17.70 6.06 3.24
C HIS A 209 18.72 6.01 2.11
N VAL A 210 19.97 6.38 2.41
CA VAL A 210 21.11 6.30 1.48
C VAL A 210 21.78 4.96 1.71
N HIS A 211 21.71 4.10 0.71
CA HIS A 211 22.35 2.79 0.69
C HIS A 211 23.65 2.88 -0.09
N SER A 212 24.78 2.64 0.59
CA SER A 212 26.12 2.67 0.05
C SER A 212 26.90 1.40 0.40
N ALA A 213 28.13 1.26 -0.12
CA ALA A 213 29.03 0.17 0.27
C ALA A 213 29.35 0.15 1.78
N GLN A 214 29.26 1.30 2.47
CA GLN A 214 29.51 1.45 3.89
C GLN A 214 28.30 1.12 4.78
N GLY A 215 27.13 0.95 4.18
CA GLY A 215 25.87 0.64 4.90
C GLY A 215 24.73 1.58 4.54
N VAL A 216 23.79 1.71 5.47
CA VAL A 216 22.59 2.51 5.28
C VAL A 216 22.59 3.69 6.25
N THR A 217 22.42 4.89 5.72
CA THR A 217 22.31 6.12 6.52
C THR A 217 20.98 6.80 6.26
N ARG A 218 20.29 7.21 7.33
CA ARG A 218 19.07 8.02 7.23
C ARG A 218 19.43 9.50 7.23
N VAL A 219 19.00 10.22 6.19
CA VAL A 219 19.30 11.64 6.00
C VAL A 219 18.01 12.43 5.74
N PRO A 220 17.98 13.75 6.00
CA PRO A 220 16.82 14.59 5.72
C PRO A 220 16.66 14.85 4.22
N LEU A 221 15.50 15.37 3.80
CA LEU A 221 15.17 15.62 2.37
C LEU A 221 16.09 16.66 1.72
N GLU A 222 16.61 17.59 2.49
CA GLU A 222 17.55 18.62 2.05
C GLU A 222 18.82 18.02 1.45
N HIS A 223 19.13 16.79 1.77
CA HIS A 223 20.24 16.03 1.16
C HIS A 223 20.13 15.91 -0.37
N LEU A 224 18.90 15.98 -0.91
CA LEU A 224 18.68 15.96 -2.36
C LEU A 224 19.10 17.24 -3.07
N ARG A 225 19.29 18.34 -2.34
CA ARG A 225 19.54 19.66 -2.95
C ARG A 225 20.82 19.67 -3.77
N GLY A 226 20.67 19.92 -5.07
CA GLY A 226 21.76 19.98 -6.04
C GLY A 226 22.28 18.64 -6.50
N LEU A 227 21.85 17.51 -5.92
CA LEU A 227 22.27 16.19 -6.39
C LEU A 227 21.74 15.91 -7.80
N LYS A 228 22.60 15.38 -8.64
CA LYS A 228 22.28 14.83 -9.96
C LYS A 228 21.78 13.39 -9.76
N LEU A 229 20.52 13.15 -10.06
CA LEU A 229 19.89 11.85 -9.83
C LEU A 229 19.54 11.14 -11.14
N VAL A 230 19.79 9.86 -11.18
CA VAL A 230 19.07 8.93 -12.06
C VAL A 230 17.87 8.42 -11.32
N THR A 231 16.67 8.47 -11.92
CA THR A 231 15.44 7.95 -11.34
C THR A 231 14.99 6.68 -12.03
N ARG A 232 14.49 5.70 -11.26
CA ARG A 232 13.83 4.52 -11.80
C ARG A 232 12.71 4.11 -10.88
N PHE A 233 11.46 4.26 -11.36
CA PHE A 233 10.25 4.00 -10.58
C PHE A 233 9.36 2.99 -11.28
N GLY A 234 9.36 1.74 -10.81
CA GLY A 234 8.49 0.65 -11.28
C GLY A 234 7.13 0.66 -10.57
N ILE A 235 6.42 1.78 -10.62
CA ILE A 235 5.12 2.02 -10.00
C ILE A 235 4.15 2.64 -10.99
N ALA A 236 2.84 2.56 -10.69
CA ALA A 236 1.77 3.05 -11.58
C ALA A 236 1.82 4.56 -11.88
N HIS A 237 2.39 5.37 -10.98
CA HIS A 237 2.47 6.83 -11.09
C HIS A 237 3.89 7.35 -10.81
N PRO A 238 4.86 7.12 -11.71
CA PRO A 238 6.27 7.47 -11.50
C PRO A 238 6.53 8.97 -11.45
N LYS A 239 5.61 9.78 -12.02
CA LYS A 239 5.74 11.24 -12.03
C LYS A 239 5.76 11.83 -10.61
N GLY A 240 4.92 11.34 -9.71
CA GLY A 240 4.79 11.87 -8.34
C GLY A 240 6.11 11.87 -7.55
N PRO A 241 6.80 10.73 -7.40
CA PRO A 241 8.12 10.68 -6.76
C PRO A 241 9.17 11.56 -7.44
N ARG A 242 9.17 11.63 -8.76
CA ARG A 242 10.09 12.51 -9.51
C ARG A 242 9.85 13.98 -9.19
N ASP A 243 8.59 14.41 -9.21
CA ASP A 243 8.22 15.80 -8.89
C ASP A 243 8.59 16.16 -7.44
N GLN A 244 8.46 15.21 -6.50
CA GLN A 244 8.89 15.40 -5.11
C GLN A 244 10.43 15.56 -5.00
N ALA A 245 11.22 14.75 -5.74
CA ALA A 245 12.66 14.88 -5.77
C ALA A 245 13.11 16.25 -6.31
N MET A 246 12.49 16.69 -7.40
CA MET A 246 12.76 18.01 -8.00
C MET A 246 12.34 19.15 -7.08
N ALA A 247 11.21 19.03 -6.39
CA ALA A 247 10.75 20.02 -5.39
C ALA A 247 11.71 20.10 -4.19
N ALA A 248 12.36 18.99 -3.83
CA ALA A 248 13.41 18.96 -2.81
C ALA A 248 14.76 19.52 -3.29
N GLY A 249 14.86 19.96 -4.57
CA GLY A 249 16.04 20.60 -5.15
C GLY A 249 16.98 19.66 -5.90
N ALA A 250 16.60 18.42 -6.16
CA ALA A 250 17.39 17.50 -6.99
C ALA A 250 17.33 17.86 -8.47
N VAL A 251 18.37 17.49 -9.20
CA VAL A 251 18.47 17.59 -10.66
C VAL A 251 18.35 16.18 -11.25
N VAL A 252 17.22 15.86 -11.87
CA VAL A 252 17.06 14.57 -12.55
C VAL A 252 17.76 14.61 -13.90
N VAL A 253 18.88 13.89 -14.02
CA VAL A 253 19.71 13.83 -15.24
C VAL A 253 19.28 12.71 -16.19
N ALA A 254 18.67 11.65 -15.65
CA ALA A 254 18.08 10.58 -16.44
C ALA A 254 16.87 9.96 -15.71
N ASP A 255 15.87 9.53 -16.49
CA ASP A 255 14.73 8.78 -16.00
C ASP A 255 14.63 7.45 -16.76
N ILE A 256 14.79 6.33 -16.05
CA ILE A 256 14.75 5.01 -16.64
C ILE A 256 13.32 4.49 -16.60
N PRO A 257 12.64 4.38 -17.73
CA PRO A 257 11.25 3.90 -17.75
C PRO A 257 11.14 2.48 -17.21
N ALA A 258 10.13 2.25 -16.36
CA ALA A 258 9.81 0.93 -15.86
C ALA A 258 8.29 0.73 -15.80
N ALA A 259 7.82 -0.45 -16.18
CA ALA A 259 6.43 -0.84 -15.97
C ALA A 259 6.16 -1.05 -14.47
N ASP A 260 4.89 -0.88 -14.05
CA ASP A 260 4.50 -1.24 -12.69
C ASP A 260 4.80 -2.72 -12.43
N HIS A 261 5.38 -3.00 -11.27
CA HIS A 261 5.90 -4.33 -10.89
C HIS A 261 7.02 -4.90 -11.78
N ALA A 262 7.68 -4.10 -12.63
CA ALA A 262 8.80 -4.59 -13.44
C ALA A 262 9.85 -5.31 -12.55
N PRO A 263 10.38 -6.46 -13.02
CA PRO A 263 11.45 -7.15 -12.31
C PRO A 263 12.76 -6.34 -12.37
N PHE A 264 13.70 -6.71 -11.51
CA PHE A 264 15.10 -6.32 -11.63
C PHE A 264 15.93 -7.55 -11.93
N GLY A 265 16.73 -7.49 -13.01
CA GLY A 265 17.75 -8.46 -13.37
C GLY A 265 19.08 -7.76 -13.61
N GLN A 266 20.06 -8.51 -14.06
CA GLN A 266 21.40 -7.97 -14.34
C GLN A 266 21.39 -6.90 -15.44
N ALA A 267 20.53 -7.04 -16.45
CA ALA A 267 20.41 -6.08 -17.54
C ALA A 267 19.89 -4.71 -17.03
N GLU A 268 18.90 -4.73 -16.14
CA GLU A 268 18.38 -3.52 -15.52
C GLU A 268 19.41 -2.85 -14.62
N VAL A 269 20.19 -3.63 -13.83
CA VAL A 269 21.29 -3.11 -13.02
C VAL A 269 22.33 -2.43 -13.91
N GLN A 270 22.76 -3.08 -14.99
CA GLN A 270 23.72 -2.51 -15.94
C GLN A 270 23.20 -1.24 -16.62
N ALA A 271 21.93 -1.19 -16.97
CA ALA A 271 21.29 0.00 -17.54
C ALA A 271 21.34 1.18 -16.57
N ILE A 272 21.03 0.91 -15.28
CA ILE A 272 21.08 1.92 -14.23
C ILE A 272 22.52 2.39 -14.00
N GLU A 273 23.50 1.48 -13.87
CA GLU A 273 24.93 1.79 -13.73
C GLU A 273 25.42 2.66 -14.88
N SER A 274 25.03 2.32 -16.11
CA SER A 274 25.44 3.08 -17.29
C SER A 274 24.86 4.49 -17.30
N ALA A 275 23.61 4.65 -16.88
CA ALA A 275 22.95 5.95 -16.79
C ALA A 275 23.51 6.80 -15.62
N ALA A 276 23.99 6.14 -14.56
CA ALA A 276 24.46 6.79 -13.33
C ALA A 276 25.94 7.27 -13.38
N ARG A 277 26.65 7.10 -14.50
CA ARG A 277 28.10 7.46 -14.61
C ARG A 277 28.39 8.92 -14.27
N ASP A 278 27.48 9.81 -14.63
CA ASP A 278 27.60 11.26 -14.41
C ASP A 278 26.57 11.76 -13.36
N ALA A 279 26.02 10.86 -12.57
CA ALA A 279 25.10 11.16 -11.50
C ALA A 279 25.74 10.98 -10.12
N ASP A 280 25.19 11.65 -9.12
CA ASP A 280 25.64 11.53 -7.73
C ASP A 280 24.99 10.33 -7.03
N ALA A 281 23.75 9.98 -7.42
CA ALA A 281 23.03 8.85 -6.84
C ALA A 281 21.89 8.35 -7.77
N VAL A 282 21.37 7.16 -7.44
CA VAL A 282 20.17 6.58 -8.05
C VAL A 282 19.02 6.66 -7.05
N LEU A 283 17.90 7.23 -7.48
CA LEU A 283 16.68 7.32 -6.66
C LEU A 283 15.66 6.26 -7.10
N VAL A 284 15.26 5.40 -6.17
CA VAL A 284 14.25 4.35 -6.39
C VAL A 284 13.20 4.39 -5.29
N THR A 285 12.02 3.76 -5.53
CA THR A 285 11.02 3.57 -4.46
C THR A 285 11.42 2.44 -3.52
N GLY A 286 10.82 2.37 -2.32
CA GLY A 286 10.98 1.23 -1.39
C GLY A 286 10.62 -0.10 -2.05
N LYS A 287 9.55 -0.12 -2.85
CA LYS A 287 9.11 -1.28 -3.65
C LYS A 287 10.15 -1.72 -4.69
N ASP A 288 10.82 -0.78 -5.32
CA ASP A 288 11.90 -1.06 -6.27
C ASP A 288 13.17 -1.52 -5.56
N TRP A 289 13.48 -0.87 -4.43
CA TRP A 289 14.65 -1.22 -3.62
C TRP A 289 14.64 -2.68 -3.16
N VAL A 290 13.50 -3.16 -2.67
CA VAL A 290 13.36 -4.56 -2.23
C VAL A 290 13.75 -5.57 -3.31
N LYS A 291 13.53 -5.23 -4.59
CA LYS A 291 13.92 -6.06 -5.74
C LYS A 291 15.39 -5.84 -6.12
N LEU A 292 15.80 -4.58 -6.20
CA LEU A 292 17.16 -4.18 -6.58
C LEU A 292 18.21 -4.72 -5.59
N ALA A 293 17.93 -4.66 -4.29
CA ALA A 293 18.81 -5.15 -3.23
C ALA A 293 19.15 -6.65 -3.32
N ARG A 294 18.38 -7.43 -4.09
CA ARG A 294 18.64 -8.87 -4.30
C ARG A 294 19.67 -9.14 -5.40
N VAL A 295 19.93 -8.16 -6.25
CA VAL A 295 20.74 -8.34 -7.48
C VAL A 295 21.88 -7.33 -7.59
N VAL A 296 21.84 -6.23 -6.82
CA VAL A 296 22.90 -5.21 -6.80
C VAL A 296 24.00 -5.58 -5.82
N ASP A 297 25.25 -5.39 -6.23
CA ASP A 297 26.42 -5.39 -5.36
C ASP A 297 26.87 -3.93 -5.15
N LEU A 298 26.50 -3.35 -4.02
CA LEU A 298 26.81 -1.94 -3.71
C LEU A 298 28.30 -1.62 -3.72
N ASN A 299 29.19 -2.61 -3.48
CA ASN A 299 30.63 -2.40 -3.57
C ASN A 299 31.12 -2.17 -5.00
N LYS A 300 30.32 -2.58 -5.99
CA LYS A 300 30.67 -2.46 -7.43
C LYS A 300 29.80 -1.45 -8.16
N PHE A 301 28.69 -1.02 -7.56
CA PHE A 301 27.68 -0.19 -8.22
C PHE A 301 28.14 1.25 -8.51
N GLY A 302 29.12 1.74 -7.74
CA GLY A 302 29.84 3.00 -8.03
C GLY A 302 29.14 4.28 -7.58
N VAL A 303 27.83 4.26 -7.31
CA VAL A 303 27.04 5.39 -6.80
C VAL A 303 26.08 4.93 -5.70
N ASP A 304 25.66 5.84 -4.84
CA ASP A 304 24.71 5.54 -3.78
C ASP A 304 23.30 5.34 -4.32
N ILE A 305 22.50 4.53 -3.61
CA ILE A 305 21.09 4.34 -3.91
C ILE A 305 20.27 5.01 -2.84
N ILE A 306 19.43 5.95 -3.24
CA ILE A 306 18.54 6.70 -2.35
C ILE A 306 17.14 6.11 -2.41
N VAL A 307 16.58 5.81 -1.24
CA VAL A 307 15.23 5.28 -1.07
C VAL A 307 14.46 6.21 -0.14
N PRO A 308 13.41 6.88 -0.60
CA PRO A 308 12.60 7.73 0.26
C PRO A 308 11.83 6.92 1.31
N ASP A 309 11.79 7.44 2.53
CA ASP A 309 10.90 6.97 3.60
C ASP A 309 9.52 7.63 3.37
N LEU A 310 8.60 6.85 2.82
CA LEU A 310 7.27 7.32 2.44
C LEU A 310 6.32 7.21 3.64
N SER A 311 5.81 8.34 4.09
CA SER A 311 4.86 8.44 5.19
C SER A 311 3.48 8.86 4.74
N LEU A 312 2.50 8.45 5.54
CA LEU A 312 1.14 8.95 5.48
C LEU A 312 1.03 10.18 6.38
N VAL A 313 0.65 11.31 5.82
CA VAL A 313 0.41 12.55 6.56
C VAL A 313 -1.08 12.86 6.51
N PHE A 314 -1.74 12.82 7.66
CA PHE A 314 -3.15 13.15 7.75
C PHE A 314 -3.35 14.65 7.74
N THR A 315 -4.29 15.09 6.93
CA THR A 315 -4.77 16.47 6.94
C THR A 315 -5.98 16.63 7.83
N GLU A 316 -6.67 15.51 8.14
CA GLU A 316 -7.83 15.45 9.01
C GLU A 316 -8.11 14.01 9.46
N GLY A 317 -8.56 13.85 10.71
CA GLY A 317 -9.21 12.64 11.21
C GLY A 317 -8.28 11.50 11.62
N GLU A 318 -6.98 11.73 11.77
CA GLU A 318 -6.01 10.72 12.24
C GLU A 318 -6.45 10.12 13.59
N ASP A 319 -6.73 10.99 14.57
CA ASP A 319 -7.12 10.55 15.92
C ASP A 319 -8.40 9.71 15.89
N ARG A 320 -9.39 10.12 15.09
CA ARG A 320 -10.65 9.38 14.93
C ARG A 320 -10.43 7.98 14.36
N LEU A 321 -9.55 7.85 13.36
CA LEU A 321 -9.23 6.55 12.78
C LEU A 321 -8.47 5.67 13.77
N LEU A 322 -7.52 6.25 14.52
CA LEU A 322 -6.78 5.54 15.56
C LEU A 322 -7.71 5.07 16.69
N GLU A 323 -8.60 5.92 17.19
CA GLU A 323 -9.61 5.56 18.19
C GLU A 323 -10.48 4.38 17.75
N ARG A 324 -10.91 4.34 16.47
CA ARG A 324 -11.66 3.20 15.91
C ARG A 324 -10.86 1.91 16.00
N MET A 325 -9.58 1.94 15.63
CA MET A 325 -8.72 0.75 15.69
C MET A 325 -8.48 0.30 17.14
N LEU A 326 -8.20 1.24 18.06
CA LEU A 326 -7.97 0.92 19.46
C LEU A 326 -9.21 0.35 20.14
N HIS A 327 -10.39 0.92 19.85
CA HIS A 327 -11.64 0.40 20.36
C HIS A 327 -11.88 -1.05 19.92
N ALA A 328 -11.61 -1.37 18.67
CA ALA A 328 -11.74 -2.73 18.14
C ALA A 328 -10.81 -3.74 18.85
N VAL A 329 -9.58 -3.32 19.15
CA VAL A 329 -8.62 -4.19 19.88
C VAL A 329 -9.05 -4.42 21.33
N SER A 330 -9.69 -3.43 21.98
CA SER A 330 -10.12 -3.52 23.37
C SER A 330 -11.35 -4.42 23.57
N LEU A 331 -12.23 -4.53 22.57
CA LEU A 331 -13.50 -5.29 22.69
C LEU A 331 -13.31 -6.81 22.77
N GLU A 332 -12.22 -7.36 22.26
CA GLU A 332 -11.97 -8.82 22.30
C GLU A 332 -11.10 -9.26 23.50
N GLN A 333 -10.66 -8.32 24.33
CA GLN A 333 -9.90 -8.64 25.57
C GLN A 333 -10.83 -8.81 26.80
N THR A 334 -12.12 -8.56 26.63
CA THR A 334 -13.20 -8.76 27.63
C THR A 334 -14.02 -9.99 27.28
#